data_3c5f802af7719fd438572bb641bf487f
#
_entry.id   3c5f802af7719fd438572bb641bf487f
#
_cell.length_a   1.000
_cell.length_b   1.000
_cell.length_c   1.000
_cell.angle_alpha   90.00
_cell.angle_beta   90.00
_cell.angle_gamma   90.00
#
_symmetry.space_group_name_H-M   'P 1'
#
loop_
_entity.id
_entity.type
_entity.pdbx_description
1 polymer ?
#
loop_
_entity_poly.entity_id
_entity_poly.type
_entity_poly.pdbx_seq_one_letter_code
_entity_poly.pdbx_strand_id
1 'polypeptide(L)'
;EHAMPVGWNSWGALQFRLNYENASQVADYLRDRLQGNSFHTADNTLYVGLDSGWNAMSEEQLSAFTARCRTNGQQAGIYWTPFTDWGCNPRQKMDHAEQYTFGDAYLYAHGQPQKLDGAYALDPTHPAVEQRMKYFSELFRRTGFTYVKMDFMTHGAMEADKWHNPEIRSGIEGYNYGMALLEKYFGDMYINLSISPVFPAHYANSRRIACDAWNKIKDTEYTLNATSYGWWQDRIYNYNDADHIVLREASEGENRARITSGIITGIYICGDDFSSGGPAESKS
;
A
#
# COMPACT_ATOMS: atom_id res chain seq x y z
N GLU A 1 17.30 -0.61 10.09
CA GLU A 1 16.99 0.03 8.79
C GLU A 1 16.38 -1.03 7.89
N HIS A 2 15.23 -0.72 7.26
CA HIS A 2 14.62 -1.60 6.27
C HIS A 2 15.21 -1.30 4.89
N ALA A 3 15.38 -2.35 4.09
CA ALA A 3 15.82 -2.21 2.70
C ALA A 3 14.81 -1.44 1.86
N MET A 4 15.29 -0.82 0.78
CA MET A 4 14.45 -0.14 -0.21
C MET A 4 13.48 -1.16 -0.85
N PRO A 5 12.21 -0.80 -1.13
CA PRO A 5 11.21 -1.73 -1.66
C PRO A 5 11.42 -1.99 -3.16
N VAL A 6 12.44 -2.79 -3.49
CA VAL A 6 12.59 -3.37 -4.84
C VAL A 6 11.59 -4.50 -4.97
N GLY A 7 10.83 -4.56 -6.06
CA GLY A 7 9.93 -5.68 -6.26
C GLY A 7 8.78 -5.45 -7.22
N TRP A 8 7.60 -5.89 -6.83
CA TRP A 8 6.39 -5.89 -7.64
C TRP A 8 5.16 -5.54 -6.81
N ASN A 9 4.21 -4.85 -7.45
CA ASN A 9 2.89 -4.55 -6.88
C ASN A 9 1.80 -5.00 -7.86
N SER A 10 0.76 -5.63 -7.36
CA SER A 10 -0.29 -6.25 -8.18
C SER A 10 -1.28 -5.26 -8.80
N TRP A 11 -1.34 -4.00 -8.35
CA TRP A 11 -2.38 -3.09 -8.78
C TRP A 11 -2.31 -2.76 -10.27
N GLY A 12 -1.16 -2.35 -10.76
CA GLY A 12 -0.95 -2.06 -12.18
C GLY A 12 -1.18 -3.26 -13.10
N ALA A 13 -0.87 -4.46 -12.62
CA ALA A 13 -0.98 -5.70 -13.38
C ALA A 13 -2.39 -6.28 -13.40
N LEU A 14 -3.00 -6.42 -12.23
CA LEU A 14 -4.12 -7.32 -12.03
C LEU A 14 -5.39 -6.62 -11.50
N GLN A 15 -5.25 -5.54 -10.71
CA GLN A 15 -6.37 -4.91 -10.01
C GLN A 15 -7.20 -5.97 -9.26
N PHE A 16 -8.52 -5.96 -9.39
CA PHE A 16 -9.42 -6.94 -8.76
C PHE A 16 -9.42 -8.33 -9.41
N ARG A 17 -8.59 -8.56 -10.45
CA ARG A 17 -8.34 -9.91 -10.99
C ARG A 17 -7.29 -10.68 -10.18
N LEU A 18 -6.71 -10.05 -9.16
CA LEU A 18 -5.75 -10.65 -8.25
C LEU A 18 -6.33 -11.91 -7.60
N ASN A 19 -5.60 -13.01 -7.66
CA ASN A 19 -5.91 -14.27 -6.98
C ASN A 19 -4.62 -15.02 -6.63
N TYR A 20 -4.75 -16.10 -5.87
CA TYR A 20 -3.61 -16.92 -5.44
C TYR A 20 -2.77 -17.46 -6.59
N GLU A 21 -3.42 -17.90 -7.66
CA GLU A 21 -2.72 -18.53 -8.79
C GLU A 21 -1.85 -17.52 -9.55
N ASN A 22 -2.44 -16.39 -9.99
CA ASN A 22 -1.69 -15.40 -10.74
C ASN A 22 -0.59 -14.71 -9.89
N ALA A 23 -0.85 -14.44 -8.62
CA ALA A 23 0.15 -13.91 -7.70
C ALA A 23 1.33 -14.87 -7.51
N SER A 24 1.04 -16.17 -7.36
CA SER A 24 2.06 -17.23 -7.24
C SER A 24 2.91 -17.36 -8.49
N GLN A 25 2.29 -17.30 -9.68
CA GLN A 25 3.00 -17.33 -10.96
C GLN A 25 3.93 -16.12 -11.13
N VAL A 26 3.48 -14.93 -10.68
CA VAL A 26 4.34 -13.75 -10.71
C VAL A 26 5.53 -13.91 -9.76
N ALA A 27 5.32 -14.40 -8.55
CA ALA A 27 6.42 -14.64 -7.61
C ALA A 27 7.47 -15.60 -8.19
N ASP A 28 7.03 -16.67 -8.86
CA ASP A 28 7.93 -17.62 -9.53
C ASP A 28 8.65 -16.99 -10.72
N TYR A 29 7.96 -16.19 -11.54
CA TYR A 29 8.59 -15.47 -12.66
C TYR A 29 9.68 -14.53 -12.18
N LEU A 30 9.44 -13.77 -11.11
CA LEU A 30 10.44 -12.88 -10.53
C LEU A 30 11.69 -13.65 -10.08
N ARG A 31 11.51 -14.81 -9.41
CA ARG A 31 12.62 -15.71 -9.04
C ARG A 31 13.40 -16.17 -10.27
N ASP A 32 12.69 -16.70 -11.24
CA ASP A 32 13.30 -17.42 -12.37
C ASP A 32 13.93 -16.49 -13.41
N ARG A 33 13.44 -15.26 -13.53
CA ARG A 33 13.81 -14.36 -14.64
C ARG A 33 14.50 -13.08 -14.19
N LEU A 34 14.22 -12.55 -13.01
CA LEU A 34 14.71 -11.24 -12.59
C LEU A 34 15.70 -11.30 -11.42
N GLN A 35 15.43 -12.09 -10.38
CA GLN A 35 16.32 -12.15 -9.20
C GLN A 35 17.72 -12.63 -9.55
N GLY A 36 17.85 -13.63 -10.39
CA GLY A 36 19.14 -14.12 -10.90
C GLY A 36 19.93 -13.10 -11.73
N ASN A 37 19.27 -12.01 -12.16
CA ASN A 37 19.85 -10.89 -12.90
C ASN A 37 19.97 -9.61 -12.02
N SER A 38 20.12 -9.79 -10.73
CA SER A 38 20.33 -8.70 -9.74
C SER A 38 19.13 -7.78 -9.52
N PHE A 39 17.91 -8.24 -9.81
CA PHE A 39 16.69 -7.51 -9.45
C PHE A 39 16.32 -7.78 -7.99
N HIS A 40 17.07 -7.19 -7.09
CA HIS A 40 16.92 -7.23 -5.63
C HIS A 40 17.81 -6.14 -5.02
N THR A 41 17.62 -5.84 -3.74
CA THR A 41 18.50 -4.94 -2.99
C THR A 41 19.87 -5.57 -2.72
N ALA A 42 20.80 -4.78 -2.19
CA ALA A 42 22.16 -5.26 -1.85
C ALA A 42 22.14 -6.40 -0.79
N ASP A 43 21.13 -6.43 0.07
CA ASP A 43 20.89 -7.49 1.06
C ASP A 43 19.99 -8.63 0.56
N ASN A 44 19.81 -8.73 -0.76
CA ASN A 44 18.99 -9.72 -1.46
C ASN A 44 17.48 -9.65 -1.12
N THR A 45 16.97 -8.49 -0.70
CA THR A 45 15.53 -8.31 -0.47
C THR A 45 14.79 -7.97 -1.77
N LEU A 46 13.65 -8.64 -1.99
CA LEU A 46 12.68 -8.34 -3.03
C LEU A 46 11.29 -8.53 -2.47
N TYR A 47 10.42 -7.53 -2.63
CA TYR A 47 9.04 -7.58 -2.16
C TYR A 47 8.06 -7.94 -3.28
N VAL A 48 7.15 -8.87 -2.99
CA VAL A 48 6.02 -9.20 -3.87
C VAL A 48 4.73 -8.74 -3.19
N GLY A 49 4.20 -7.61 -3.64
CA GLY A 49 3.10 -6.90 -2.98
C GLY A 49 1.73 -7.26 -3.56
N LEU A 50 0.85 -7.77 -2.71
CA LEU A 50 -0.58 -7.91 -2.98
C LEU A 50 -1.30 -6.61 -2.64
N ASP A 51 -1.80 -5.92 -3.65
CA ASP A 51 -2.58 -4.68 -3.51
C ASP A 51 -4.07 -4.98 -3.24
N SER A 52 -4.95 -4.01 -3.39
CA SER A 52 -6.39 -4.15 -3.23
C SER A 52 -6.93 -5.34 -4.05
N GLY A 53 -7.86 -6.09 -3.46
CA GLY A 53 -8.38 -7.34 -4.03
C GLY A 53 -7.82 -8.61 -3.37
N TRP A 54 -6.76 -8.49 -2.54
CA TRP A 54 -6.20 -9.62 -1.80
C TRP A 54 -7.21 -10.34 -0.91
N ASN A 55 -8.22 -9.64 -0.43
CA ASN A 55 -9.28 -10.17 0.43
C ASN A 55 -10.25 -11.15 -0.27
N ALA A 56 -10.08 -11.37 -1.59
CA ALA A 56 -10.71 -12.49 -2.29
C ALA A 56 -10.01 -13.84 -2.01
N MET A 57 -8.81 -13.82 -1.42
CA MET A 57 -8.07 -15.03 -1.03
C MET A 57 -8.42 -15.44 0.40
N SER A 58 -8.48 -16.75 0.65
CA SER A 58 -8.59 -17.27 2.01
C SER A 58 -7.31 -17.10 2.81
N GLU A 59 -7.39 -17.21 4.12
CA GLU A 59 -6.20 -17.14 5.00
C GLU A 59 -5.17 -18.23 4.68
N GLU A 60 -5.63 -19.43 4.29
CA GLU A 60 -4.76 -20.52 3.84
C GLU A 60 -4.04 -20.15 2.53
N GLN A 61 -4.73 -19.50 1.58
CA GLN A 61 -4.14 -19.03 0.34
C GLN A 61 -3.11 -17.92 0.58
N LEU A 62 -3.40 -16.96 1.49
CA LEU A 62 -2.45 -15.93 1.89
C LEU A 62 -1.19 -16.56 2.52
N SER A 63 -1.36 -17.52 3.43
CA SER A 63 -0.25 -18.24 4.06
C SER A 63 0.56 -19.05 3.06
N ALA A 64 -0.09 -19.71 2.09
CA ALA A 64 0.59 -20.45 1.04
C ALA A 64 1.37 -19.53 0.10
N PHE A 65 0.82 -18.35 -0.23
CA PHE A 65 1.51 -17.34 -1.04
C PHE A 65 2.78 -16.83 -0.35
N THR A 66 2.69 -16.43 0.92
CA THR A 66 3.87 -15.93 1.67
C THR A 66 4.93 -17.02 1.87
N ALA A 67 4.50 -18.28 2.08
CA ALA A 67 5.42 -19.43 2.15
C ALA A 67 6.16 -19.63 0.80
N ARG A 68 5.45 -19.47 -0.34
CA ARG A 68 6.07 -19.50 -1.67
C ARG A 68 7.08 -18.37 -1.85
N CYS A 69 6.72 -17.13 -1.51
CA CYS A 69 7.64 -16.00 -1.55
C CYS A 69 8.92 -16.31 -0.75
N ARG A 70 8.77 -16.79 0.47
CA ARG A 70 9.90 -17.15 1.35
C ARG A 70 10.79 -18.24 0.73
N THR A 71 10.19 -19.28 0.12
CA THR A 71 10.92 -20.33 -0.60
C THR A 71 11.69 -19.75 -1.80
N ASN A 72 11.15 -18.74 -2.45
CA ASN A 72 11.79 -18.03 -3.55
C ASN A 72 12.86 -17.00 -3.09
N GLY A 73 13.08 -16.84 -1.80
CA GLY A 73 13.97 -15.78 -1.27
C GLY A 73 13.37 -14.37 -1.35
N GLN A 74 12.04 -14.26 -1.33
CA GLN A 74 11.29 -13.02 -1.44
C GLN A 74 10.59 -12.67 -0.13
N GLN A 75 10.25 -11.40 0.04
CA GLN A 75 9.38 -10.90 1.10
C GLN A 75 7.98 -10.64 0.52
N ALA A 76 6.94 -10.92 1.29
CA ALA A 76 5.56 -10.68 0.86
C ALA A 76 5.00 -9.39 1.46
N GLY A 77 4.34 -8.59 0.61
CA GLY A 77 3.65 -7.37 0.98
C GLY A 77 2.14 -7.50 0.84
N ILE A 78 1.41 -6.70 1.60
CA ILE A 78 -0.06 -6.62 1.57
C ILE A 78 -0.55 -5.18 1.63
N TYR A 79 -1.82 -4.97 1.28
CA TYR A 79 -2.48 -3.66 1.23
C TYR A 79 -3.57 -3.54 2.29
N TRP A 80 -3.77 -2.35 2.86
CA TRP A 80 -4.88 -2.08 3.75
C TRP A 80 -5.24 -0.60 3.81
N THR A 81 -6.49 -0.29 4.18
CA THR A 81 -7.03 1.06 4.34
C THR A 81 -7.59 1.24 5.75
N PRO A 82 -6.78 1.67 6.74
CA PRO A 82 -7.16 1.65 8.15
C PRO A 82 -8.26 2.64 8.53
N PHE A 83 -8.40 3.75 7.80
CA PHE A 83 -9.27 4.87 8.18
C PHE A 83 -10.48 5.07 7.26
N THR A 84 -10.86 4.04 6.49
CA THR A 84 -11.96 4.15 5.51
C THR A 84 -13.04 3.10 5.72
N ASP A 85 -14.29 3.50 5.44
CA ASP A 85 -15.40 2.59 5.18
C ASP A 85 -15.88 2.76 3.73
N TRP A 86 -15.58 1.77 2.90
CA TRP A 86 -15.98 1.72 1.50
C TRP A 86 -17.43 1.28 1.29
N GLY A 87 -17.99 0.57 2.25
CA GLY A 87 -19.39 0.12 2.22
C GLY A 87 -20.37 1.27 2.39
N CYS A 88 -19.94 2.36 3.01
CA CYS A 88 -20.75 3.54 3.29
C CYS A 88 -22.10 3.21 3.93
N ASN A 89 -22.14 2.19 4.78
CA ASN A 89 -23.33 1.78 5.49
C ASN A 89 -23.17 1.99 7.00
N PRO A 90 -23.69 3.11 7.55
CA PRO A 90 -23.49 3.45 8.97
C PRO A 90 -24.14 2.43 9.93
N ARG A 91 -25.10 1.64 9.47
CA ARG A 91 -25.79 0.63 10.31
C ARG A 91 -25.10 -0.74 10.30
N GLN A 92 -24.17 -0.95 9.39
CA GLN A 92 -23.43 -2.20 9.30
C GLN A 92 -22.54 -2.35 10.53
N LYS A 93 -22.54 -3.56 11.12
CA LYS A 93 -21.59 -3.89 12.18
C LYS A 93 -20.17 -3.81 11.65
N MET A 94 -19.27 -3.24 12.45
CA MET A 94 -17.88 -3.12 12.08
C MET A 94 -17.21 -4.48 12.19
N ASP A 95 -16.59 -4.94 11.12
CA ASP A 95 -15.81 -6.17 11.10
C ASP A 95 -14.73 -6.15 12.19
N HIS A 96 -14.62 -7.25 12.92
CA HIS A 96 -13.68 -7.43 14.04
C HIS A 96 -13.86 -6.47 15.24
N ALA A 97 -14.99 -5.74 15.28
CA ALA A 97 -15.40 -4.88 16.37
C ALA A 97 -16.93 -4.79 16.45
N GLU A 98 -17.61 -5.95 16.40
CA GLU A 98 -19.05 -6.10 16.16
C GLU A 98 -19.97 -5.51 17.25
N GLN A 99 -19.42 -5.09 18.39
CA GLN A 99 -20.14 -4.30 19.38
C GLN A 99 -20.46 -2.88 18.90
N TYR A 100 -19.77 -2.41 17.84
CA TYR A 100 -19.97 -1.13 17.19
C TYR A 100 -20.50 -1.27 15.77
N THR A 101 -21.13 -0.21 15.26
CA THR A 101 -21.42 -0.03 13.85
C THR A 101 -20.35 0.85 13.21
N PHE A 102 -20.25 0.86 11.87
CA PHE A 102 -19.37 1.83 11.21
C PHE A 102 -19.77 3.28 11.51
N GLY A 103 -21.08 3.56 11.63
CA GLY A 103 -21.58 4.89 11.99
C GLY A 103 -21.13 5.39 13.35
N ASP A 104 -20.90 4.48 14.32
CA ASP A 104 -20.37 4.87 15.63
C ASP A 104 -18.93 5.40 15.53
N ALA A 105 -18.18 4.96 14.54
CA ALA A 105 -16.76 5.28 14.36
C ALA A 105 -16.49 6.31 13.26
N TYR A 106 -17.50 6.86 12.59
CA TYR A 106 -17.26 7.90 11.58
C TYR A 106 -16.81 9.22 12.21
N LEU A 107 -16.00 9.95 11.46
CA LEU A 107 -15.79 11.38 11.67
C LEU A 107 -17.02 12.14 11.15
N TYR A 108 -17.61 12.99 11.98
CA TYR A 108 -18.75 13.84 11.64
C TYR A 108 -18.37 15.31 11.67
N ALA A 109 -18.83 16.08 10.66
CA ALA A 109 -18.80 17.53 10.70
C ALA A 109 -20.17 18.07 10.30
N HIS A 110 -20.67 19.08 11.04
CA HIS A 110 -22.00 19.64 10.86
C HIS A 110 -23.12 18.58 10.87
N GLY A 111 -22.95 17.56 11.70
CA GLY A 111 -23.90 16.45 11.84
C GLY A 111 -23.90 15.46 10.66
N GLN A 112 -23.01 15.59 9.70
CA GLN A 112 -22.88 14.68 8.55
C GLN A 112 -21.58 13.90 8.60
N PRO A 113 -21.59 12.60 8.23
CA PRO A 113 -20.38 11.81 8.14
C PRO A 113 -19.46 12.37 7.04
N GLN A 114 -18.17 12.48 7.36
CA GLN A 114 -17.16 12.96 6.40
C GLN A 114 -16.88 11.92 5.34
N LYS A 115 -16.93 12.33 4.06
CA LYS A 115 -16.70 11.47 2.91
C LYS A 115 -15.66 12.06 1.97
N LEU A 116 -14.71 11.24 1.56
CA LEU A 116 -13.66 11.59 0.59
C LEU A 116 -13.41 10.39 -0.32
N ASP A 117 -13.21 10.63 -1.61
CA ASP A 117 -12.88 9.61 -2.63
C ASP A 117 -13.81 8.38 -2.62
N GLY A 118 -15.06 8.56 -2.23
CA GLY A 118 -16.07 7.50 -2.21
C GLY A 118 -16.20 6.73 -0.89
N ALA A 119 -15.31 6.93 0.08
CA ALA A 119 -15.36 6.28 1.39
C ALA A 119 -15.70 7.24 2.53
N TYR A 120 -16.36 6.74 3.57
CA TYR A 120 -16.49 7.49 4.82
C TYR A 120 -15.22 7.38 5.66
N ALA A 121 -14.86 8.50 6.31
CA ALA A 121 -13.71 8.59 7.19
C ALA A 121 -14.02 8.02 8.58
N LEU A 122 -13.10 7.19 9.08
CA LEU A 122 -13.16 6.62 10.42
C LEU A 122 -12.32 7.48 11.39
N ASP A 123 -12.85 7.67 12.59
CA ASP A 123 -12.15 8.32 13.68
C ASP A 123 -10.96 7.48 14.17
N PRO A 124 -9.70 7.93 13.99
CA PRO A 124 -8.53 7.16 14.40
C PRO A 124 -8.47 6.90 15.91
N THR A 125 -9.24 7.65 16.71
CA THR A 125 -9.27 7.55 18.16
C THR A 125 -10.38 6.62 18.69
N HIS A 126 -11.24 6.11 17.80
CA HIS A 126 -12.34 5.24 18.18
C HIS A 126 -11.84 3.83 18.50
N PRO A 127 -12.27 3.19 19.61
CA PRO A 127 -11.77 1.87 20.01
C PRO A 127 -12.05 0.76 19.00
N ALA A 128 -13.10 0.87 18.19
CA ALA A 128 -13.37 -0.08 17.12
C ALA A 128 -12.29 -0.05 16.02
N VAL A 129 -11.74 1.15 15.73
CA VAL A 129 -10.65 1.31 14.77
C VAL A 129 -9.36 0.67 15.30
N GLU A 130 -9.04 0.87 16.58
CA GLU A 130 -7.91 0.19 17.23
C GLU A 130 -8.07 -1.34 17.22
N GLN A 131 -9.28 -1.87 17.48
CA GLN A 131 -9.55 -3.31 17.43
C GLN A 131 -9.30 -3.88 16.03
N ARG A 132 -9.71 -3.18 14.97
CA ARG A 132 -9.42 -3.57 13.59
C ARG A 132 -7.91 -3.53 13.29
N MET A 133 -7.20 -2.50 13.75
CA MET A 133 -5.73 -2.44 13.60
C MET A 133 -5.06 -3.67 14.22
N LYS A 134 -5.46 -4.02 15.45
CA LYS A 134 -4.96 -5.20 16.13
C LYS A 134 -5.25 -6.47 15.33
N TYR A 135 -6.50 -6.69 14.90
CA TYR A 135 -6.86 -7.86 14.13
C TYR A 135 -6.07 -8.01 12.85
N PHE A 136 -6.02 -6.95 12.02
CA PHE A 136 -5.32 -7.01 10.73
C PHE A 136 -3.81 -7.15 10.90
N SER A 137 -3.21 -6.54 11.91
CA SER A 137 -1.79 -6.76 12.21
C SER A 137 -1.48 -8.20 12.57
N GLU A 138 -2.34 -8.82 13.39
CA GLU A 138 -2.23 -10.23 13.76
C GLU A 138 -2.45 -11.14 12.55
N LEU A 139 -3.44 -10.85 11.71
CA LEU A 139 -3.71 -11.59 10.47
C LEU A 139 -2.50 -11.56 9.55
N PHE A 140 -1.98 -10.37 9.24
CA PHE A 140 -0.86 -10.23 8.30
C PHE A 140 0.41 -10.89 8.84
N ARG A 141 0.66 -10.77 10.14
CA ARG A 141 1.82 -11.40 10.78
C ARG A 141 1.71 -12.93 10.77
N ARG A 142 0.57 -13.51 11.19
CA ARG A 142 0.41 -14.96 11.20
C ARG A 142 0.37 -15.61 9.83
N THR A 143 -0.05 -14.85 8.81
CA THR A 143 0.00 -15.29 7.41
C THR A 143 1.36 -15.03 6.74
N GLY A 144 2.29 -14.32 7.40
CA GLY A 144 3.70 -14.21 7.00
C GLY A 144 4.06 -12.99 6.17
N PHE A 145 3.22 -11.95 6.14
CA PHE A 145 3.55 -10.68 5.51
C PHE A 145 4.52 -9.87 6.35
N THR A 146 5.43 -9.15 5.68
CA THR A 146 6.48 -8.32 6.30
C THR A 146 6.46 -6.87 5.80
N TYR A 147 5.58 -6.56 4.88
CA TYR A 147 5.39 -5.23 4.29
C TYR A 147 3.89 -4.94 4.22
N VAL A 148 3.50 -3.71 4.55
CA VAL A 148 2.13 -3.25 4.40
C VAL A 148 2.08 -1.89 3.69
N LYS A 149 1.31 -1.82 2.57
CA LYS A 149 0.91 -0.56 1.94
C LYS A 149 -0.38 -0.10 2.61
N MET A 150 -0.31 1.01 3.32
CA MET A 150 -1.47 1.64 3.96
C MET A 150 -1.94 2.81 3.13
N ASP A 151 -3.16 2.74 2.62
CA ASP A 151 -3.70 3.69 1.65
C ASP A 151 -4.89 4.48 2.18
N PHE A 152 -5.21 5.57 1.46
CA PHE A 152 -6.28 6.51 1.83
C PHE A 152 -6.14 7.06 3.26
N MET A 153 -4.90 7.34 3.62
CA MET A 153 -4.55 7.76 4.97
C MET A 153 -5.08 9.15 5.34
N THR A 154 -5.31 10.02 4.35
CA THR A 154 -5.88 11.36 4.54
C THR A 154 -7.24 11.34 5.23
N HIS A 155 -8.02 10.25 5.09
CA HIS A 155 -9.29 10.10 5.80
C HIS A 155 -9.13 10.21 7.31
N GLY A 156 -8.06 9.68 7.87
CA GLY A 156 -7.76 9.79 9.31
C GLY A 156 -7.35 11.19 9.76
N ALA A 157 -7.07 12.11 8.83
CA ALA A 157 -6.69 13.49 9.11
C ALA A 157 -7.82 14.50 8.80
N MET A 158 -9.02 14.03 8.45
CA MET A 158 -10.15 14.93 8.17
C MET A 158 -10.62 15.62 9.44
N GLU A 159 -11.00 16.89 9.28
CA GLU A 159 -11.56 17.67 10.40
C GLU A 159 -12.97 17.16 10.76
N ALA A 160 -13.30 17.26 12.05
CA ALA A 160 -14.57 16.82 12.60
C ALA A 160 -15.04 17.75 13.73
N ASP A 161 -16.34 17.68 14.07
CA ASP A 161 -16.89 18.46 15.20
C ASP A 161 -16.34 17.92 16.54
N LYS A 162 -16.03 16.64 16.61
CA LYS A 162 -15.45 15.96 17.79
C LYS A 162 -14.82 14.63 17.39
N TRP A 163 -13.93 14.15 18.24
CA TRP A 163 -13.35 12.80 18.19
C TRP A 163 -13.83 11.98 19.41
N HIS A 164 -13.70 10.66 19.32
CA HIS A 164 -14.00 9.79 20.45
C HIS A 164 -13.10 10.10 21.64
N ASN A 165 -11.81 10.35 21.41
CA ASN A 165 -10.91 10.92 22.42
C ASN A 165 -11.14 12.44 22.54
N PRO A 166 -11.69 12.93 23.67
CA PRO A 166 -12.05 14.34 23.84
C PRO A 166 -10.83 15.28 23.95
N GLU A 167 -9.62 14.76 24.07
CA GLU A 167 -8.40 15.56 24.09
C GLU A 167 -7.97 15.99 22.68
N ILE A 168 -8.44 15.32 21.64
CA ILE A 168 -8.16 15.64 20.24
C ILE A 168 -9.00 16.82 19.78
N ARG A 169 -8.37 17.78 19.12
CA ARG A 169 -9.00 19.05 18.71
C ARG A 169 -8.86 19.37 17.23
N SER A 170 -8.08 18.57 16.49
CA SER A 170 -7.86 18.77 15.06
C SER A 170 -7.67 17.43 14.34
N GLY A 171 -7.92 17.40 13.03
CA GLY A 171 -7.75 16.23 12.21
C GLY A 171 -6.31 15.69 12.26
N ILE A 172 -5.32 16.58 12.26
CA ILE A 172 -3.91 16.16 12.33
C ILE A 172 -3.53 15.55 13.68
N GLU A 173 -4.11 16.02 14.78
CA GLU A 173 -3.93 15.38 16.10
C GLU A 173 -4.56 13.98 16.10
N GLY A 174 -5.78 13.82 15.56
CA GLY A 174 -6.43 12.52 15.39
C GLY A 174 -5.59 11.58 14.52
N TYR A 175 -5.08 12.07 13.40
CA TYR A 175 -4.18 11.32 12.54
C TYR A 175 -2.90 10.88 13.26
N ASN A 176 -2.25 11.79 13.99
CA ASN A 176 -1.06 11.45 14.77
C ASN A 176 -1.33 10.36 15.82
N TYR A 177 -2.48 10.43 16.50
CA TYR A 177 -2.93 9.39 17.43
C TYR A 177 -3.09 8.03 16.70
N GLY A 178 -3.76 8.02 15.57
CA GLY A 178 -3.95 6.80 14.76
C GLY A 178 -2.63 6.23 14.24
N MET A 179 -1.70 7.09 13.80
CA MET A 179 -0.38 6.65 13.34
C MET A 179 0.46 6.03 14.47
N ALA A 180 0.37 6.55 15.69
CA ALA A 180 1.02 5.93 16.85
C ALA A 180 0.45 4.53 17.15
N LEU A 181 -0.86 4.33 16.98
CA LEU A 181 -1.46 3.00 17.06
C LEU A 181 -1.00 2.08 15.93
N LEU A 182 -0.92 2.58 14.70
CA LEU A 182 -0.42 1.79 13.56
C LEU A 182 1.03 1.36 13.79
N GLU A 183 1.90 2.25 14.27
CA GLU A 183 3.27 1.87 14.64
C GLU A 183 3.30 0.80 15.75
N LYS A 184 2.47 0.97 16.80
CA LYS A 184 2.34 -0.02 17.88
C LYS A 184 2.01 -1.42 17.37
N TYR A 185 1.12 -1.53 16.38
CA TYR A 185 0.65 -2.82 15.89
C TYR A 185 1.41 -3.35 14.67
N PHE A 186 1.97 -2.49 13.84
CA PHE A 186 2.61 -2.85 12.56
C PHE A 186 4.10 -2.47 12.48
N GLY A 187 4.69 -1.91 13.55
CA GLY A 187 6.04 -1.34 13.50
C GLY A 187 7.16 -2.36 13.28
N ASP A 188 6.86 -3.66 13.28
CA ASP A 188 7.76 -4.74 12.88
C ASP A 188 7.71 -5.05 11.37
N MET A 189 6.79 -4.43 10.63
CA MET A 189 6.66 -4.51 9.18
C MET A 189 7.22 -3.26 8.51
N TYR A 190 7.57 -3.38 7.24
CA TYR A 190 7.82 -2.20 6.41
C TYR A 190 6.49 -1.50 6.13
N ILE A 191 6.35 -0.23 6.52
CA ILE A 191 5.14 0.58 6.31
C ILE A 191 5.39 1.54 5.16
N ASN A 192 4.59 1.41 4.09
CA ASN A 192 4.51 2.35 2.98
C ASN A 192 3.15 3.07 2.99
N LEU A 193 3.15 4.40 3.07
CA LEU A 193 1.93 5.20 3.09
C LEU A 193 1.53 5.65 1.68
N SER A 194 0.23 5.67 1.40
CA SER A 194 -0.33 6.23 0.19
C SER A 194 -1.51 7.15 0.51
N ILE A 195 -1.70 8.19 -0.30
CA ILE A 195 -2.70 9.27 -0.06
C ILE A 195 -2.65 9.72 1.41
N SER A 196 -1.47 10.09 1.86
CA SER A 196 -1.21 10.42 3.26
C SER A 196 -0.79 11.88 3.41
N PRO A 197 -1.04 12.52 4.57
CA PRO A 197 -0.30 13.71 4.97
C PRO A 197 1.21 13.50 4.88
N VAL A 198 1.97 14.55 4.60
CA VAL A 198 3.44 14.46 4.58
C VAL A 198 3.99 14.27 6.00
N PHE A 199 3.31 14.85 6.97
CA PHE A 199 3.67 14.75 8.39
C PHE A 199 2.48 14.27 9.22
N PRO A 200 2.74 13.54 10.33
CA PRO A 200 4.03 13.10 10.86
C PRO A 200 4.67 11.99 10.02
N ALA A 201 5.99 12.02 9.84
CA ALA A 201 6.72 11.10 8.97
C ALA A 201 7.36 9.90 9.71
N HIS A 202 7.64 10.04 11.00
CA HIS A 202 8.43 9.08 11.77
C HIS A 202 7.76 7.72 12.01
N TYR A 203 6.49 7.58 11.68
CA TYR A 203 5.73 6.33 11.85
C TYR A 203 5.83 5.38 10.65
N ALA A 204 6.48 5.77 9.56
CA ALA A 204 6.51 4.97 8.34
C ALA A 204 7.89 4.99 7.68
N ASN A 205 8.15 3.96 6.87
CA ASN A 205 9.42 3.81 6.17
C ASN A 205 9.42 4.57 4.83
N SER A 206 8.29 4.61 4.14
CA SER A 206 8.16 5.26 2.85
C SER A 206 6.77 5.87 2.64
N ARG A 207 6.66 6.73 1.62
CA ARG A 207 5.44 7.40 1.25
C ARG A 207 5.34 7.56 -0.26
N ARG A 208 4.14 7.32 -0.82
CA ARG A 208 3.80 7.65 -2.20
C ARG A 208 3.85 9.15 -2.41
N ILE A 209 4.55 9.59 -3.44
CA ILE A 209 4.72 11.00 -3.82
C ILE A 209 4.05 11.36 -5.14
N ALA A 210 3.51 10.38 -5.87
CA ALA A 210 2.84 10.53 -7.16
C ALA A 210 1.49 9.79 -7.17
N CYS A 211 0.63 10.09 -8.15
CA CYS A 211 -0.57 9.31 -8.44
C CYS A 211 -0.22 7.95 -9.02
N ASP A 212 -1.23 7.07 -9.16
CA ASP A 212 -1.06 5.78 -9.79
C ASP A 212 -0.51 5.92 -11.21
N ALA A 213 0.59 5.23 -11.48
CA ALA A 213 1.24 5.22 -12.77
C ALA A 213 0.77 4.00 -13.59
N TRP A 214 0.46 4.26 -14.85
CA TRP A 214 0.04 3.26 -15.82
C TRP A 214 1.03 3.17 -16.97
N ASN A 215 0.64 2.55 -18.09
CA ASN A 215 1.48 2.30 -19.26
C ASN A 215 1.68 3.49 -20.22
N LYS A 216 1.41 4.73 -19.80
CA LYS A 216 1.54 5.92 -20.64
C LYS A 216 2.82 6.70 -20.31
N ILE A 217 3.47 7.22 -21.34
CA ILE A 217 4.68 8.07 -21.14
C ILE A 217 4.39 9.29 -20.27
N LYS A 218 3.17 9.82 -20.30
CA LYS A 218 2.72 10.92 -19.45
C LYS A 218 2.80 10.58 -17.95
N ASP A 219 2.59 9.33 -17.58
CA ASP A 219 2.71 8.91 -16.18
C ASP A 219 4.16 8.99 -15.71
N THR A 220 5.13 8.71 -16.61
CA THR A 220 6.56 8.88 -16.32
C THR A 220 6.92 10.36 -16.13
N GLU A 221 6.40 11.26 -16.96
CA GLU A 221 6.56 12.70 -16.76
C GLU A 221 6.04 13.12 -15.37
N TYR A 222 4.87 12.62 -15.00
CA TYR A 222 4.28 12.91 -13.71
C TYR A 222 5.15 12.39 -12.54
N THR A 223 5.66 11.16 -12.61
CA THR A 223 6.54 10.60 -11.56
C THR A 223 7.87 11.34 -11.49
N LEU A 224 8.44 11.75 -12.61
CA LEU A 224 9.65 12.58 -12.66
C LEU A 224 9.43 13.95 -12.00
N ASN A 225 8.31 14.60 -12.30
CA ASN A 225 7.97 15.87 -11.68
C ASN A 225 7.78 15.71 -10.16
N ALA A 226 7.06 14.68 -9.73
CA ALA A 226 6.86 14.39 -8.31
C ALA A 226 8.20 14.16 -7.58
N THR A 227 9.11 13.40 -8.18
CA THR A 227 10.45 13.15 -7.63
C THR A 227 11.28 14.44 -7.59
N SER A 228 11.23 15.25 -8.67
CA SER A 228 12.02 16.47 -8.76
C SER A 228 11.56 17.56 -7.77
N TYR A 229 10.25 17.78 -7.65
CA TYR A 229 9.70 18.76 -6.70
C TYR A 229 9.64 18.22 -5.26
N GLY A 230 9.54 16.91 -5.08
CA GLY A 230 9.49 16.24 -3.79
C GLY A 230 10.85 15.78 -3.25
N TRP A 231 11.98 16.14 -3.89
CA TRP A 231 13.32 15.65 -3.54
C TRP A 231 13.67 15.79 -2.05
N TRP A 232 13.18 16.84 -1.39
CA TRP A 232 13.42 17.12 0.03
C TRP A 232 12.82 16.05 0.96
N GLN A 233 11.82 15.31 0.51
CA GLN A 233 11.21 14.21 1.28
C GLN A 233 12.16 13.03 1.46
N ASP A 234 13.18 12.90 0.63
CA ASP A 234 14.26 11.91 0.75
C ASP A 234 15.09 12.06 2.04
N ARG A 235 14.97 13.21 2.72
CA ARG A 235 15.55 13.45 4.05
C ARG A 235 14.61 13.11 5.19
N ILE A 236 13.38 12.74 4.90
CA ILE A 236 12.29 12.52 5.86
C ILE A 236 11.87 11.06 5.88
N TYR A 237 11.68 10.48 4.71
CA TYR A 237 11.36 9.05 4.53
C TYR A 237 12.59 8.29 4.03
N ASN A 238 12.68 7.00 4.37
CA ASN A 238 13.76 6.14 3.86
C ASN A 238 13.66 5.90 2.36
N TYR A 239 12.45 6.05 1.80
CA TYR A 239 12.19 5.92 0.38
C TYR A 239 10.98 6.77 -0.04
N ASN A 240 11.13 7.47 -1.18
CA ASN A 240 10.06 8.20 -1.84
C ASN A 240 9.46 7.31 -2.92
N ASP A 241 8.27 6.78 -2.67
CA ASP A 241 7.59 5.91 -3.61
C ASP A 241 6.90 6.73 -4.72
N ALA A 242 7.47 6.73 -5.92
CA ALA A 242 6.89 7.36 -7.10
C ALA A 242 6.00 6.40 -7.92
N ASP A 243 5.54 5.31 -7.29
CA ASP A 243 4.75 4.23 -7.84
C ASP A 243 5.55 3.25 -8.72
N HIS A 244 4.86 2.32 -9.36
CA HIS A 244 5.42 1.24 -10.15
C HIS A 244 5.64 1.64 -11.63
N ILE A 245 6.48 0.87 -12.32
CA ILE A 245 6.66 0.95 -13.76
C ILE A 245 5.80 -0.12 -14.41
N VAL A 246 4.95 0.30 -15.38
CA VAL A 246 4.11 -0.57 -16.21
C VAL A 246 4.51 -0.41 -17.66
N LEU A 247 4.87 -1.50 -18.34
CA LEU A 247 5.50 -1.48 -19.68
C LEU A 247 4.57 -1.94 -20.82
N ARG A 248 3.47 -2.62 -20.50
CA ARG A 248 2.55 -3.16 -21.49
C ARG A 248 1.97 -2.06 -22.41
N GLU A 249 1.63 -2.42 -23.64
CA GLU A 249 0.93 -1.56 -24.61
C GLU A 249 1.68 -0.28 -25.00
N ALA A 250 2.94 -0.16 -24.65
CA ALA A 250 3.78 0.97 -25.02
C ALA A 250 4.84 0.56 -26.06
N SER A 251 5.34 1.51 -26.83
CA SER A 251 6.44 1.25 -27.76
C SER A 251 7.74 0.92 -27.03
N GLU A 252 8.66 0.25 -27.70
CA GLU A 252 9.98 -0.06 -27.12
C GLU A 252 10.72 1.20 -26.68
N GLY A 253 10.64 2.29 -27.46
CA GLY A 253 11.27 3.56 -27.12
C GLY A 253 10.70 4.18 -25.86
N GLU A 254 9.37 4.17 -25.70
CA GLU A 254 8.69 4.64 -24.48
C GLU A 254 9.07 3.79 -23.27
N ASN A 255 9.04 2.47 -23.40
CA ASN A 255 9.42 1.56 -22.34
C ASN A 255 10.87 1.75 -21.90
N ARG A 256 11.78 1.90 -22.85
CA ARG A 256 13.19 2.20 -22.56
C ARG A 256 13.37 3.54 -21.81
N ALA A 257 12.66 4.58 -22.23
CA ALA A 257 12.67 5.86 -21.54
C ALA A 257 12.14 5.75 -20.10
N ARG A 258 11.06 5.00 -19.89
CA ARG A 258 10.42 4.79 -18.58
C ARG A 258 11.31 4.01 -17.62
N ILE A 259 11.93 2.91 -18.09
CA ILE A 259 12.89 2.14 -17.29
C ILE A 259 14.09 3.00 -16.92
N THR A 260 14.66 3.72 -17.88
CA THR A 260 15.82 4.60 -17.64
C THR A 260 15.47 5.68 -16.62
N SER A 261 14.32 6.31 -16.75
CA SER A 261 13.82 7.30 -15.79
C SER A 261 13.63 6.71 -14.41
N GLY A 262 13.04 5.50 -14.35
CA GLY A 262 12.85 4.78 -13.10
C GLY A 262 14.16 4.49 -12.38
N ILE A 263 15.16 3.99 -13.10
CA ILE A 263 16.50 3.71 -12.53
C ILE A 263 17.16 5.00 -12.01
N ILE A 264 17.08 6.10 -12.75
CA ILE A 264 17.68 7.38 -12.35
C ILE A 264 17.00 7.97 -11.12
N THR A 265 15.69 7.82 -11.01
CA THR A 265 14.87 8.41 -9.94
C THR A 265 14.62 7.46 -8.77
N GLY A 266 15.12 6.23 -8.84
CA GLY A 266 14.99 5.25 -7.75
C GLY A 266 13.65 4.51 -7.72
N ILE A 267 12.95 4.37 -8.84
CA ILE A 267 11.73 3.57 -8.96
C ILE A 267 12.11 2.14 -9.31
N TYR A 268 11.92 1.21 -8.37
CA TYR A 268 12.31 -0.20 -8.53
C TYR A 268 11.15 -1.17 -8.28
N ILE A 269 9.91 -0.72 -8.49
CA ILE A 269 8.71 -1.54 -8.36
C ILE A 269 8.14 -1.80 -9.76
N CYS A 270 7.99 -3.08 -10.11
CA CYS A 270 7.33 -3.49 -11.35
C CYS A 270 5.81 -3.56 -11.14
N GLY A 271 5.05 -3.23 -12.17
CA GLY A 271 3.58 -3.25 -12.16
C GLY A 271 2.96 -4.04 -13.31
N ASP A 272 3.72 -4.90 -14.01
CA ASP A 272 3.21 -5.71 -15.12
C ASP A 272 2.72 -7.09 -14.68
N ASP A 273 1.83 -7.66 -15.49
CA ASP A 273 1.34 -9.02 -15.29
C ASP A 273 2.35 -10.05 -15.85
N PHE A 274 3.16 -10.60 -14.96
CA PHE A 274 4.11 -11.65 -15.26
C PHE A 274 3.52 -13.07 -15.11
N SER A 275 2.23 -13.20 -14.82
CA SER A 275 1.56 -14.50 -14.78
C SER A 275 1.43 -15.13 -16.17
N SER A 276 1.01 -16.38 -16.23
CA SER A 276 0.81 -17.08 -17.53
C SER A 276 -0.19 -16.38 -18.42
N GLY A 277 -1.18 -15.69 -17.86
CA GLY A 277 -2.18 -14.89 -18.58
C GLY A 277 -1.73 -13.49 -18.97
N GLY A 278 -0.55 -13.06 -18.51
CA GLY A 278 -0.02 -11.74 -18.82
C GLY A 278 0.54 -11.63 -20.25
N PRO A 279 0.63 -10.40 -20.79
CA PRO A 279 1.06 -10.15 -22.16
C PRO A 279 2.53 -10.53 -22.37
N ALA A 280 2.85 -11.00 -23.56
CA ALA A 280 4.21 -11.47 -23.90
C ALA A 280 5.23 -10.33 -23.87
N GLU A 281 4.82 -9.13 -24.29
CA GLU A 281 5.69 -7.94 -24.31
C GLU A 281 6.14 -7.47 -22.94
N SER A 282 5.40 -7.77 -21.89
CA SER A 282 5.83 -7.49 -20.51
C SER A 282 6.91 -8.45 -19.99
N LYS A 283 7.17 -9.54 -20.74
CA LYS A 283 8.08 -10.63 -20.35
C LYS A 283 9.32 -10.71 -21.23
N SER A 284 9.37 -9.94 -22.30
CA SER A 284 10.50 -9.87 -23.24
C SER A 284 11.51 -8.81 -22.80
#